data_bc36cb44aaad0129b0b53c30e2eecc42
#
_entry.id   bc36cb44aaad0129b0b53c30e2eecc42
#
_cell.length_a   1.000
_cell.length_b   1.000
_cell.length_c   1.000
_cell.angle_alpha   90.00
_cell.angle_beta   90.00
_cell.angle_gamma   90.00
#
_symmetry.space_group_name_H-M   'P 1'
#
loop_
_entity.id
_entity.type
_entity.pdbx_description
1 polymer ?
#
loop_
_entity_poly.entity_id
_entity_poly.type
_entity_poly.pdbx_seq_one_letter_code
_entity_poly.pdbx_strand_id
1 'polypeptide(L)'
;MSKSAVGKVLKLFTSKSGTSQRFEQKRLSLDNFGVLDDKFYNKNTERSVLVSSIDSYKLIQTYGIDMPFGYLGENILMDFNPYNLDMGSRIQIGTTIIEISQYCTICNHLAVLDVKIPTLLKDDRGIFAKVKEAGEITLNDSVYII
;
A
#
# COMPACT_ATOMS: atom_id res chain seq x y z
N MET A 1 24.17 13.02 8.44
CA MET A 1 23.18 13.82 7.70
C MET A 1 21.78 13.24 7.96
N SER A 2 20.88 14.06 8.44
CA SER A 2 19.53 13.61 8.70
C SER A 2 18.74 13.47 7.39
N LYS A 3 17.92 12.43 7.29
CA LYS A 3 17.00 12.24 6.17
C LYS A 3 15.75 13.05 6.43
N SER A 4 15.18 13.62 5.37
CA SER A 4 13.90 14.30 5.45
C SER A 4 12.79 13.32 5.08
N ALA A 5 11.72 13.32 5.85
CA ALA A 5 10.53 12.55 5.52
C ALA A 5 9.90 13.08 4.24
N VAL A 6 9.50 12.17 3.36
CA VAL A 6 8.78 12.53 2.13
C VAL A 6 7.28 12.46 2.33
N GLY A 7 6.82 11.85 3.41
CA GLY A 7 5.41 11.72 3.73
C GLY A 7 5.22 10.96 5.03
N LYS A 8 3.97 10.54 5.24
CA LYS A 8 3.59 9.77 6.43
C LYS A 8 2.50 8.77 6.11
N VAL A 9 2.36 7.77 6.99
CA VAL A 9 1.33 6.75 6.90
C VAL A 9 -0.01 7.35 7.36
N LEU A 10 -1.03 7.21 6.52
CA LEU A 10 -2.39 7.69 6.81
C LEU A 10 -3.29 6.59 7.37
N LYS A 11 -3.23 5.39 6.78
CA LYS A 11 -4.04 4.24 7.17
C LYS A 11 -3.27 2.96 6.98
N LEU A 12 -3.61 1.94 7.80
CA LEU A 12 -3.03 0.61 7.73
C LEU A 12 -4.15 -0.42 7.71
N PHE A 13 -3.99 -1.46 6.89
CA PHE A 13 -5.01 -2.50 6.74
C PHE A 13 -4.39 -3.89 6.69
N THR A 14 -5.15 -4.87 7.17
CA THR A 14 -4.89 -6.29 6.94
C THR A 14 -6.11 -6.92 6.28
N SER A 15 -5.91 -8.07 5.66
CA SER A 15 -6.97 -8.86 5.06
C SER A 15 -7.00 -10.24 5.67
N LYS A 16 -8.17 -10.89 5.63
CA LYS A 16 -8.35 -12.23 6.19
C LYS A 16 -8.81 -13.19 5.11
N SER A 17 -8.41 -14.46 5.24
CA SER A 17 -8.84 -15.51 4.34
C SER A 17 -10.36 -15.65 4.34
N GLY A 18 -10.93 -15.93 3.17
CA GLY A 18 -12.37 -16.15 3.03
C GLY A 18 -13.20 -14.88 2.87
N THR A 19 -12.58 -13.69 2.81
CA THR A 19 -13.29 -12.44 2.61
C THR A 19 -12.42 -11.45 1.81
N SER A 20 -13.08 -10.56 1.05
CA SER A 20 -12.41 -9.46 0.38
C SER A 20 -12.33 -8.21 1.25
N GLN A 21 -12.95 -8.23 2.43
CA GLN A 21 -12.96 -7.09 3.35
C GLN A 21 -11.58 -6.81 3.88
N ARG A 22 -11.26 -5.51 4.06
CA ARG A 22 -10.05 -5.04 4.70
C ARG A 22 -10.37 -4.60 6.12
N PHE A 23 -9.42 -4.84 7.03
CA PHE A 23 -9.58 -4.50 8.45
C PHE A 23 -8.55 -3.44 8.80
N GLU A 24 -9.04 -2.28 9.23
CA GLU A 24 -8.18 -1.16 9.60
C GLU A 24 -7.41 -1.48 10.88
N GLN A 25 -6.12 -1.16 10.87
CA GLN A 25 -5.22 -1.41 12.00
C GLN A 25 -4.53 -0.13 12.41
N LYS A 26 -4.12 -0.06 13.68
CA LYS A 26 -3.31 1.07 14.18
C LYS A 26 -1.82 0.80 13.99
N ARG A 27 -1.44 -0.45 13.82
CA ARG A 27 -0.06 -0.90 13.67
C ARG A 27 0.00 -2.18 12.86
N LEU A 28 1.04 -2.33 12.07
CA LEU A 28 1.35 -3.58 11.38
C LEU A 28 2.71 -4.07 11.86
N SER A 29 2.82 -5.39 12.01
CA SER A 29 4.10 -6.06 12.21
C SER A 29 4.47 -6.78 10.92
N LEU A 30 5.71 -6.63 10.47
CA LEU A 30 6.18 -7.20 9.22
C LEU A 30 7.45 -8.01 9.47
N ASP A 31 7.58 -9.12 8.76
CA ASP A 31 8.85 -9.86 8.67
C ASP A 31 9.14 -10.16 7.19
N ASN A 32 10.21 -10.93 6.93
CA ASN A 32 10.64 -11.16 5.56
C ASN A 32 9.63 -11.92 4.70
N PHE A 33 8.58 -12.49 5.32
CA PHE A 33 7.52 -13.20 4.61
C PHE A 33 6.28 -12.34 4.36
N GLY A 34 6.25 -11.12 4.88
CA GLY A 34 5.18 -10.16 4.64
C GLY A 34 4.59 -9.56 5.90
N VAL A 35 3.31 -9.19 5.82
CA VAL A 35 2.56 -8.58 6.92
C VAL A 35 1.95 -9.68 7.77
N LEU A 36 2.30 -9.70 9.06
CA LEU A 36 1.74 -10.68 10.00
C LEU A 36 0.23 -10.47 10.12
N ASP A 37 -0.49 -11.57 10.26
CA ASP A 37 -1.96 -11.62 10.36
C ASP A 37 -2.69 -11.19 9.08
N ASP A 38 -1.98 -11.11 7.96
CA ASP A 38 -2.57 -10.81 6.66
C ASP A 38 -2.68 -12.09 5.82
N LYS A 39 -3.77 -12.23 5.03
CA LYS A 39 -4.01 -13.45 4.25
C LYS A 39 -2.94 -13.71 3.19
N PHE A 40 -2.19 -12.68 2.80
CA PHE A 40 -1.11 -12.81 1.82
C PHE A 40 0.25 -13.08 2.45
N TYR A 41 0.30 -13.23 3.78
CA TYR A 41 1.52 -13.57 4.48
C TYR A 41 2.09 -14.89 3.97
N ASN A 42 3.40 -14.89 3.68
CA ASN A 42 4.14 -16.08 3.22
C ASN A 42 3.56 -16.70 1.94
N LYS A 43 3.02 -15.87 1.04
CA LYS A 43 2.53 -16.34 -0.26
C LYS A 43 3.52 -16.02 -1.37
N ASN A 44 3.63 -14.76 -1.75
CA ASN A 44 4.56 -14.29 -2.78
C ASN A 44 5.33 -13.09 -2.22
N THR A 45 6.62 -13.26 -1.92
CA THR A 45 7.42 -12.23 -1.26
C THR A 45 7.50 -10.93 -2.06
N GLU A 46 7.49 -11.01 -3.39
CA GLU A 46 7.52 -9.82 -4.26
C GLU A 46 6.21 -9.02 -4.19
N ARG A 47 5.14 -9.64 -3.70
CA ARG A 47 3.82 -9.03 -3.56
C ARG A 47 3.35 -9.05 -2.10
N SER A 48 4.29 -8.97 -1.17
CA SER A 48 3.99 -9.11 0.26
C SER A 48 3.23 -7.93 0.83
N VAL A 49 3.51 -6.71 0.34
CA VAL A 49 2.95 -5.47 0.88
C VAL A 49 2.41 -4.67 -0.29
N LEU A 50 1.16 -4.28 -0.22
CA LEU A 50 0.57 -3.37 -1.21
C LEU A 50 0.51 -1.98 -0.61
N VAL A 51 1.10 -1.02 -1.31
CA VAL A 51 1.17 0.38 -0.90
C VAL A 51 0.33 1.22 -1.86
N SER A 52 -0.48 2.12 -1.31
CA SER A 52 -1.24 3.07 -2.10
C SER A 52 -0.99 4.50 -1.64
N SER A 53 -1.24 5.44 -2.55
CA SER A 53 -1.17 6.88 -2.28
C SER A 53 -2.57 7.46 -2.13
N ILE A 54 -2.70 8.47 -1.28
CA ILE A 54 -3.94 9.25 -1.18
C ILE A 54 -4.31 9.87 -2.55
N ASP A 55 -3.33 10.07 -3.42
CA ASP A 55 -3.56 10.62 -4.77
C ASP A 55 -4.50 9.76 -5.59
N SER A 56 -4.47 8.43 -5.42
CA SER A 56 -5.38 7.53 -6.11
C SER A 56 -6.84 7.81 -5.71
N TYR A 57 -7.07 8.00 -4.42
CA TYR A 57 -8.40 8.31 -3.90
C TYR A 57 -8.88 9.70 -4.31
N LYS A 58 -7.98 10.69 -4.30
CA LYS A 58 -8.31 12.04 -4.75
C LYS A 58 -8.66 12.07 -6.23
N LEU A 59 -7.92 11.31 -7.05
CA LEU A 59 -8.20 11.21 -8.47
C LEU A 59 -9.61 10.67 -8.72
N ILE A 60 -9.98 9.58 -8.05
CA ILE A 60 -11.30 8.97 -8.18
C ILE A 60 -12.38 9.95 -7.72
N GLN A 61 -12.14 10.69 -6.64
CA GLN A 61 -13.08 11.66 -6.11
C GLN A 61 -13.36 12.80 -7.08
N THR A 62 -12.35 13.22 -7.88
CA THR A 62 -12.57 14.28 -8.88
C THR A 62 -13.58 13.88 -9.95
N TYR A 63 -13.84 12.60 -10.12
CA TYR A 63 -14.87 12.08 -11.04
C TYR A 63 -16.19 11.79 -10.35
N GLY A 64 -16.36 12.27 -9.11
CA GLY A 64 -17.61 12.12 -8.37
C GLY A 64 -17.82 10.73 -7.79
N ILE A 65 -16.80 9.91 -7.72
CA ILE A 65 -16.87 8.54 -7.19
C ILE A 65 -16.31 8.54 -5.77
N ASP A 66 -17.11 8.02 -4.83
CA ASP A 66 -16.71 7.89 -3.43
C ASP A 66 -16.17 6.48 -3.19
N MET A 67 -14.84 6.35 -3.23
CA MET A 67 -14.15 5.08 -3.01
C MET A 67 -13.57 5.07 -1.59
N PRO A 68 -14.02 4.15 -0.72
CA PRO A 68 -13.53 4.11 0.67
C PRO A 68 -12.07 3.67 0.75
N PHE A 69 -11.34 4.20 1.72
CA PHE A 69 -9.96 3.77 1.96
C PHE A 69 -9.92 2.26 2.24
N GLY A 70 -8.88 1.61 1.75
CA GLY A 70 -8.75 0.15 1.83
C GLY A 70 -9.34 -0.56 0.63
N TYR A 71 -10.16 0.12 -0.18
CA TYR A 71 -10.82 -0.51 -1.33
C TYR A 71 -9.82 -1.01 -2.39
N LEU A 72 -8.66 -0.38 -2.50
CA LEU A 72 -7.60 -0.82 -3.40
C LEU A 72 -6.93 -2.11 -2.94
N GLY A 73 -7.19 -2.54 -1.71
CA GLY A 73 -6.59 -3.74 -1.14
C GLY A 73 -5.23 -3.50 -0.50
N GLU A 74 -4.91 -2.24 -0.26
CA GLU A 74 -3.60 -1.87 0.30
C GLU A 74 -3.45 -2.28 1.75
N ASN A 75 -2.19 -2.54 2.14
CA ASN A 75 -1.79 -2.65 3.53
C ASN A 75 -1.43 -1.27 4.08
N ILE A 76 -0.83 -0.42 3.27
CA ILE A 76 -0.34 0.89 3.68
C ILE A 76 -0.88 1.95 2.73
N LEU A 77 -1.59 2.92 3.29
CA LEU A 77 -2.01 4.13 2.58
C LEU A 77 -1.19 5.29 3.11
N MET A 78 -0.50 6.00 2.23
CA MET A 78 0.36 7.12 2.62
C MET A 78 0.04 8.37 1.81
N ASP A 79 0.49 9.52 2.29
CA ASP A 79 0.30 10.80 1.59
C ASP A 79 1.40 11.08 0.56
N PHE A 80 2.48 10.30 0.57
CA PHE A 80 3.50 10.34 -0.47
C PHE A 80 3.08 9.42 -1.62
N ASN A 81 3.34 9.84 -2.86
CA ASN A 81 3.04 9.03 -4.05
C ASN A 81 4.28 8.22 -4.47
N PRO A 82 4.31 6.90 -4.23
CA PRO A 82 5.46 6.06 -4.55
C PRO A 82 5.46 5.51 -5.98
N TYR A 83 4.45 5.83 -6.79
CA TYR A 83 4.23 5.15 -8.07
C TYR A 83 5.30 5.45 -9.12
N ASN A 84 6.05 6.55 -8.95
CA ASN A 84 7.13 6.91 -9.88
C ASN A 84 8.51 6.45 -9.41
N LEU A 85 8.58 5.72 -8.28
CA LEU A 85 9.85 5.17 -7.81
C LEU A 85 10.27 4.02 -8.70
N ASP A 86 11.58 3.91 -8.95
CA ASP A 86 12.12 2.78 -9.69
C ASP A 86 11.98 1.47 -8.90
N MET A 87 11.82 0.37 -9.62
CA MET A 87 11.88 -0.95 -9.00
C MET A 87 13.23 -1.10 -8.29
N GLY A 88 13.20 -1.67 -7.09
CA GLY A 88 14.39 -1.78 -6.24
C GLY A 88 14.61 -0.61 -5.31
N SER A 89 13.84 0.48 -5.44
CA SER A 89 13.88 1.59 -4.48
C SER A 89 13.47 1.11 -3.11
N ARG A 90 14.16 1.60 -2.08
CA ARG A 90 13.88 1.23 -0.70
C ARG A 90 13.27 2.38 0.07
N ILE A 91 12.29 2.04 0.89
CA ILE A 91 11.55 2.99 1.72
C ILE A 91 11.65 2.51 3.16
N GLN A 92 12.00 3.43 4.06
CA GLN A 92 11.96 3.17 5.50
C GLN A 92 10.67 3.76 6.06
N ILE A 93 9.91 2.93 6.77
CA ILE A 93 8.68 3.33 7.45
C ILE A 93 8.71 2.69 8.84
N GLY A 94 8.62 3.53 9.89
CA GLY A 94 8.77 3.01 11.24
C GLY A 94 10.11 2.33 11.39
N THR A 95 10.11 1.08 11.85
CA THR A 95 11.34 0.28 12.00
C THR A 95 11.54 -0.71 10.84
N THR A 96 10.72 -0.63 9.79
CA THR A 96 10.81 -1.52 8.63
C THR A 96 11.52 -0.86 7.46
N ILE A 97 12.09 -1.69 6.59
CA ILE A 97 12.54 -1.28 5.26
C ILE A 97 11.84 -2.18 4.25
N ILE A 98 11.15 -1.57 3.29
CA ILE A 98 10.50 -2.27 2.20
C ILE A 98 11.14 -1.85 0.88
N GLU A 99 11.14 -2.77 -0.08
CA GLU A 99 11.73 -2.54 -1.40
C GLU A 99 10.66 -2.67 -2.46
N ILE A 100 10.54 -1.64 -3.30
CA ILE A 100 9.57 -1.62 -4.39
C ILE A 100 9.89 -2.75 -5.36
N SER A 101 8.90 -3.61 -5.65
CA SER A 101 9.09 -4.82 -6.42
C SER A 101 8.34 -4.85 -7.75
N GLN A 102 7.09 -4.41 -7.78
CA GLN A 102 6.31 -4.39 -9.02
C GLN A 102 5.07 -3.53 -8.89
N TYR A 103 4.54 -3.07 -10.02
CA TYR A 103 3.27 -2.34 -10.03
C TYR A 103 2.12 -3.29 -9.77
N CYS A 104 1.08 -2.79 -9.08
CA CYS A 104 -0.17 -3.52 -8.92
C CYS A 104 -0.98 -3.37 -10.21
N THR A 105 -1.35 -4.50 -10.80
CA THR A 105 -2.18 -4.50 -11.99
C THR A 105 -3.66 -4.34 -11.60
N ILE A 106 -4.46 -3.89 -12.55
CA ILE A 106 -5.89 -3.68 -12.34
C ILE A 106 -6.59 -5.01 -12.05
N CYS A 107 -7.46 -5.03 -11.05
CA CYS A 107 -8.30 -6.19 -10.78
C CYS A 107 -9.77 -5.85 -10.98
N ASN A 108 -10.55 -6.86 -11.38
CA ASN A 108 -11.95 -6.66 -11.76
C ASN A 108 -12.83 -6.19 -10.61
N HIS A 109 -12.44 -6.40 -9.37
CA HIS A 109 -13.28 -6.02 -8.25
C HIS A 109 -13.46 -4.50 -8.15
N LEU A 110 -12.54 -3.72 -8.69
CA LEU A 110 -12.67 -2.26 -8.73
C LEU A 110 -13.85 -1.82 -9.59
N ALA A 111 -14.15 -2.56 -10.67
CA ALA A 111 -15.27 -2.24 -11.54
C ALA A 111 -16.63 -2.49 -10.87
N VAL A 112 -16.66 -3.25 -9.79
CA VAL A 112 -17.90 -3.49 -9.03
C VAL A 112 -18.41 -2.20 -8.39
N LEU A 113 -17.50 -1.35 -7.90
CA LEU A 113 -17.88 -0.04 -7.36
C LEU A 113 -18.26 0.94 -8.46
N ASP A 114 -17.43 1.03 -9.51
CA ASP A 114 -17.71 1.84 -10.69
C ASP A 114 -16.84 1.34 -11.84
N VAL A 115 -17.46 1.13 -13.01
CA VAL A 115 -16.76 0.60 -14.19
C VAL A 115 -15.65 1.51 -14.69
N LYS A 116 -15.65 2.79 -14.32
CA LYS A 116 -14.64 3.76 -14.73
C LYS A 116 -13.34 3.63 -13.95
N ILE A 117 -13.38 3.05 -12.73
CA ILE A 117 -12.22 3.02 -11.83
C ILE A 117 -11.01 2.34 -12.47
N PRO A 118 -11.12 1.16 -13.09
CA PRO A 118 -9.95 0.51 -13.68
C PRO A 118 -9.21 1.39 -14.69
N THR A 119 -9.94 2.13 -15.52
CA THR A 119 -9.34 3.02 -16.52
C THR A 119 -8.72 4.25 -15.84
N LEU A 120 -9.40 4.84 -14.87
CA LEU A 120 -8.94 6.03 -14.16
C LEU A 120 -7.67 5.75 -13.37
N LEU A 121 -7.54 4.56 -12.81
CA LEU A 121 -6.39 4.18 -11.99
C LEU A 121 -5.36 3.34 -12.73
N LYS A 122 -5.35 3.38 -14.06
CA LYS A 122 -4.44 2.56 -14.86
C LYS A 122 -2.99 2.61 -14.37
N ASP A 123 -2.50 3.81 -14.06
CA ASP A 123 -1.12 4.02 -13.61
C ASP A 123 -1.03 4.36 -12.11
N ASP A 124 -2.16 4.41 -11.42
CA ASP A 124 -2.25 4.84 -10.01
C ASP A 124 -2.98 3.81 -9.15
N ARG A 125 -2.90 2.53 -9.54
CA ARG A 125 -3.60 1.43 -8.86
C ARG A 125 -2.95 1.07 -7.52
N GLY A 126 -1.65 1.15 -7.45
CA GLY A 126 -0.88 0.76 -6.28
C GLY A 126 0.47 0.19 -6.68
N ILE A 127 1.31 -0.05 -5.69
CA ILE A 127 2.62 -0.60 -5.93
C ILE A 127 2.93 -1.65 -4.87
N PHE A 128 3.49 -2.79 -5.29
CA PHE A 128 3.89 -3.85 -4.38
C PHE A 128 5.32 -3.64 -3.90
N ALA A 129 5.57 -4.10 -2.68
CA ALA A 129 6.90 -4.11 -2.09
C ALA A 129 7.15 -5.43 -1.38
N LYS A 130 8.42 -5.77 -1.21
CA LYS A 130 8.84 -6.87 -0.37
C LYS A 130 9.54 -6.31 0.87
N VAL A 131 9.51 -7.08 1.96
CA VAL A 131 10.12 -6.64 3.21
C VAL A 131 11.60 -6.98 3.18
N LYS A 132 12.45 -5.97 3.36
CA LYS A 132 13.90 -6.14 3.43
C LYS A 132 14.38 -6.17 4.88
N GLU A 133 13.71 -5.45 5.76
CA GLU A 133 14.02 -5.42 7.18
C GLU A 133 12.73 -5.49 7.98
N ALA A 134 12.62 -6.50 8.83
CA ALA A 134 11.47 -6.73 9.69
C ALA A 134 11.31 -5.61 10.71
N GLY A 135 10.08 -5.37 11.14
CA GLY A 135 9.79 -4.35 12.14
C GLY A 135 8.31 -4.05 12.23
N GLU A 136 8.01 -2.85 12.68
CA GLU A 136 6.63 -2.39 12.87
C GLU A 136 6.41 -1.04 12.21
N ILE A 137 5.16 -0.84 11.75
CA ILE A 137 4.68 0.42 11.19
C ILE A 137 3.46 0.83 12.01
N THR A 138 3.43 2.09 12.44
CA THR A 138 2.33 2.67 13.21
C THR A 138 1.72 3.82 12.44
N LEU A 139 0.46 4.13 12.68
CA LEU A 139 -0.20 5.30 12.08
C LEU A 139 0.65 6.56 12.32
N ASN A 140 0.73 7.39 11.31
CA ASN A 140 1.50 8.65 11.29
C ASN A 140 3.02 8.47 11.27
N ASP A 141 3.52 7.24 11.16
CA ASP A 141 4.96 7.04 10.96
C ASP A 141 5.43 7.76 9.70
N SER A 142 6.61 8.36 9.79
CA SER A 142 7.23 9.06 8.67
C SER A 142 7.75 8.07 7.63
N VAL A 143 7.71 8.50 6.36
CA VAL A 143 8.19 7.72 5.22
C VAL A 143 9.48 8.36 4.71
N TYR A 144 10.52 7.56 4.56
CA TYR A 144 11.83 8.00 4.06
C TYR A 144 12.23 7.16 2.85
N ILE A 145 12.78 7.82 1.83
CA ILE A 145 13.44 7.12 0.73
C ILE A 145 14.92 6.96 1.10
N ILE A 146 15.43 5.76 1.03
CA ILE A 146 16.81 5.47 1.46
C ILE A 146 17.65 4.87 0.34
#